data_76b1eba18ff6481fa029ca2b9c8c6e6d
#
_entry.id   76b1eba18ff6481fa029ca2b9c8c6e6d
#
_cell.length_a   1.000
_cell.length_b   1.000
_cell.length_c   1.000
_cell.angle_alpha   90.00
_cell.angle_beta   90.00
_cell.angle_gamma   90.00
#
_symmetry.space_group_name_H-M   'P 1'
#
loop_
_entity.id
_entity.type
_entity.pdbx_description
1 polymer ?
#
loop_
_entity_poly.entity_id
_entity_poly.type
_entity_poly.pdbx_seq_one_letter_code
_entity_poly.pdbx_strand_id
1 'polypeptide(L)'
;MKKLIGKKWLLLKAVATFLLSGCASLEQKAQDSVKEVTENVTQTISNDQRIPADFVRHVDGDTTVLKIDGKEQKVRFLLIDTPETVKPKTKVQPFGLEASKRTKELLSTASEITFEYDKGDKTDRYGRALGYIFVDGTLLQKTLVSEGLARVAYVKEPTTKYLAELEQAQEQAKNESLGIWSIPGYVTQRGFSK
;
A
#
# COMPACT_ATOMS: atom_id res chain seq x y z
N MET A 1 -1.38 32.06 65.94
CA MET A 1 -0.84 32.47 64.63
C MET A 1 -0.29 31.28 63.85
N LYS A 2 -1.10 30.21 63.58
CA LYS A 2 -0.63 29.00 62.81
C LYS A 2 -1.60 28.52 61.72
N LYS A 3 -2.60 29.30 61.29
CA LYS A 3 -3.60 28.84 60.31
C LYS A 3 -3.61 29.57 58.95
N LEU A 4 -2.71 30.52 58.71
CA LEU A 4 -2.70 31.27 57.42
C LEU A 4 -1.64 30.82 56.40
N ILE A 5 -0.69 30.00 56.78
CA ILE A 5 0.41 29.57 55.86
C ILE A 5 -0.03 28.44 54.92
N GLY A 6 -0.99 27.60 55.36
CA GLY A 6 -1.44 26.45 54.56
C GLY A 6 -2.27 26.80 53.32
N LYS A 7 -3.04 27.87 53.33
CA LYS A 7 -3.89 28.24 52.18
C LYS A 7 -3.14 28.87 51.01
N LYS A 8 -2.06 29.58 51.27
CA LYS A 8 -1.24 30.18 50.20
C LYS A 8 -0.42 29.14 49.42
N TRP A 9 -0.03 28.05 50.06
CA TRP A 9 0.77 27.00 49.41
C TRP A 9 -0.08 26.08 48.53
N LEU A 10 -1.36 25.87 48.89
CA LEU A 10 -2.30 25.12 48.02
C LEU A 10 -2.66 25.89 46.76
N LEU A 11 -2.78 27.22 46.81
CA LEU A 11 -3.05 28.05 45.63
C LEU A 11 -1.86 28.12 44.69
N LEU A 12 -0.62 28.09 45.19
CA LEU A 12 0.56 28.07 44.34
C LEU A 12 0.74 26.74 43.59
N LYS A 13 0.38 25.61 44.20
CA LYS A 13 0.42 24.30 43.54
C LYS A 13 -0.66 24.16 42.46
N ALA A 14 -1.83 24.72 42.65
CA ALA A 14 -2.92 24.68 41.68
C ALA A 14 -2.61 25.52 40.41
N VAL A 15 -1.94 26.68 40.59
CA VAL A 15 -1.54 27.54 39.46
C VAL A 15 -0.39 26.92 38.66
N ALA A 16 0.57 26.24 39.30
CA ALA A 16 1.69 25.58 38.62
C ALA A 16 1.24 24.36 37.79
N THR A 17 0.25 23.59 38.25
CA THR A 17 -0.31 22.47 37.51
C THR A 17 -1.14 22.91 36.31
N PHE A 18 -1.79 24.09 36.36
CA PHE A 18 -2.58 24.59 35.23
C PHE A 18 -1.71 25.17 34.11
N LEU A 19 -0.55 25.74 34.43
CA LEU A 19 0.40 26.25 33.40
C LEU A 19 1.14 25.13 32.68
N LEU A 20 1.43 23.99 33.32
CA LEU A 20 2.07 22.85 32.71
C LEU A 20 1.12 22.09 31.78
N SER A 21 -0.18 22.05 32.06
CA SER A 21 -1.18 21.39 31.21
C SER A 21 -1.45 22.19 29.92
N GLY A 22 -1.33 23.50 29.93
CA GLY A 22 -1.52 24.35 28.75
C GLY A 22 -0.38 24.25 27.72
N CYS A 23 0.87 24.09 28.17
CA CYS A 23 2.01 23.92 27.26
C CYS A 23 1.97 22.57 26.53
N ALA A 24 1.65 21.48 27.20
CA ALA A 24 1.59 20.16 26.59
C ALA A 24 0.53 20.07 25.48
N SER A 25 -0.60 20.76 25.63
CA SER A 25 -1.65 20.77 24.60
C SER A 25 -1.29 21.61 23.36
N LEU A 26 -0.48 22.64 23.53
CA LEU A 26 0.01 23.47 22.42
C LEU A 26 1.12 22.77 21.64
N GLU A 27 2.03 22.08 22.34
CA GLU A 27 3.07 21.27 21.73
C GLU A 27 2.48 20.11 20.93
N GLN A 28 1.47 19.43 21.47
CA GLN A 28 0.79 18.34 20.77
C GLN A 28 0.10 18.82 19.49
N LYS A 29 -0.64 19.93 19.55
CA LYS A 29 -1.27 20.55 18.36
C LYS A 29 -0.24 20.97 17.31
N ALA A 30 0.90 21.49 17.73
CA ALA A 30 1.97 21.87 16.81
C ALA A 30 2.57 20.63 16.12
N GLN A 31 2.79 19.53 16.84
CA GLN A 31 3.28 18.28 16.30
C GLN A 31 2.28 17.65 15.33
N ASP A 32 0.99 17.64 15.66
CA ASP A 32 -0.07 17.12 14.79
C ASP A 32 -0.18 17.95 13.50
N SER A 33 -0.09 19.27 13.59
CA SER A 33 -0.09 20.16 12.40
C SER A 33 1.14 19.95 11.51
N VAL A 34 2.33 19.79 12.11
CA VAL A 34 3.56 19.49 11.34
C VAL A 34 3.47 18.16 10.67
N LYS A 35 2.92 17.14 11.33
CA LYS A 35 2.73 15.82 10.77
C LYS A 35 1.76 15.85 9.56
N GLU A 36 0.63 16.52 9.71
CA GLU A 36 -0.36 16.69 8.63
C GLU A 36 0.23 17.44 7.43
N VAL A 37 0.98 18.53 7.65
CA VAL A 37 1.65 19.25 6.56
C VAL A 37 2.73 18.38 5.90
N THR A 38 3.50 17.62 6.67
CA THR A 38 4.54 16.74 6.12
C THR A 38 3.92 15.60 5.32
N GLU A 39 2.85 14.99 5.78
CA GLU A 39 2.11 13.96 5.05
C GLU A 39 1.52 14.52 3.74
N ASN A 40 0.90 15.70 3.78
CA ASN A 40 0.36 16.36 2.60
C ASN A 40 1.45 16.75 1.58
N VAL A 41 2.59 17.27 2.02
CA VAL A 41 3.73 17.61 1.15
C VAL A 41 4.32 16.34 0.54
N THR A 42 4.50 15.28 1.33
CA THR A 42 5.01 13.99 0.83
C THR A 42 4.05 13.38 -0.19
N GLN A 43 2.75 13.45 0.04
CA GLN A 43 1.74 12.95 -0.89
C GLN A 43 1.70 13.78 -2.18
N THR A 44 1.87 15.10 -2.10
CA THR A 44 1.93 15.97 -3.28
C THR A 44 3.17 15.70 -4.12
N ILE A 45 4.34 15.52 -3.50
CA ILE A 45 5.59 15.20 -4.21
C ILE A 45 5.53 13.80 -4.83
N SER A 46 4.90 12.82 -4.17
CA SER A 46 4.75 11.49 -4.72
C SER A 46 3.75 11.42 -5.89
N ASN A 47 2.74 12.29 -5.90
CA ASN A 47 1.78 12.37 -6.99
C ASN A 47 2.39 12.95 -8.28
N ASP A 48 3.43 13.78 -8.20
CA ASP A 48 4.06 14.38 -9.37
C ASP A 48 4.80 13.38 -10.29
N GLN A 49 5.02 12.15 -9.81
CA GLN A 49 5.60 11.05 -10.60
C GLN A 49 4.57 10.07 -11.17
N ARG A 50 3.28 10.24 -10.84
CA ARG A 50 2.21 9.35 -11.27
C ARG A 50 1.59 9.85 -12.56
N ILE A 51 1.48 8.95 -13.53
CA ILE A 51 0.93 9.22 -14.86
C ILE A 51 -0.54 8.82 -14.85
N PRO A 52 -1.49 9.69 -15.23
CA PRO A 52 -2.89 9.30 -15.40
C PRO A 52 -3.02 8.14 -16.37
N ALA A 53 -3.88 7.18 -16.06
CA ALA A 53 -4.10 6.01 -16.89
C ALA A 53 -5.58 5.63 -16.95
N ASP A 54 -6.01 5.07 -18.07
CA ASP A 54 -7.36 4.53 -18.25
C ASP A 54 -7.34 3.01 -18.22
N PHE A 55 -8.32 2.39 -17.58
CA PHE A 55 -8.51 0.95 -17.64
C PHE A 55 -9.04 0.53 -19.00
N VAL A 56 -8.32 -0.35 -19.69
CA VAL A 56 -8.74 -0.88 -20.99
C VAL A 56 -9.34 -2.27 -20.83
N ARG A 57 -8.60 -3.21 -20.25
CA ARG A 57 -9.07 -4.58 -20.03
C ARG A 57 -8.24 -5.33 -19.01
N HIS A 58 -8.87 -6.21 -18.32
CA HIS A 58 -8.27 -7.14 -17.38
C HIS A 58 -7.56 -8.28 -18.12
N VAL A 59 -6.51 -8.84 -17.51
CA VAL A 59 -5.78 -10.02 -17.99
C VAL A 59 -5.73 -11.10 -16.90
N ASP A 60 -5.14 -10.79 -15.73
CA ASP A 60 -4.96 -11.71 -14.60
C ASP A 60 -4.84 -10.94 -13.28
N GLY A 61 -4.62 -11.62 -12.16
CA GLY A 61 -4.51 -11.00 -10.85
C GLY A 61 -3.41 -9.94 -10.73
N ASP A 62 -2.30 -10.10 -11.43
CA ASP A 62 -1.15 -9.19 -11.41
C ASP A 62 -0.80 -8.57 -12.77
N THR A 63 -1.70 -8.66 -13.71
CA THR A 63 -1.49 -8.18 -15.08
C THR A 63 -2.77 -7.56 -15.64
N THR A 64 -2.66 -6.37 -16.21
CA THR A 64 -3.78 -5.66 -16.86
C THR A 64 -3.33 -4.96 -18.14
N VAL A 65 -4.25 -4.37 -18.89
CA VAL A 65 -3.96 -3.43 -19.97
C VAL A 65 -4.51 -2.07 -19.58
N LEU A 66 -3.62 -1.09 -19.54
CA LEU A 66 -3.95 0.31 -19.29
C LEU A 66 -3.59 1.14 -20.54
N LYS A 67 -4.29 2.25 -20.69
CA LYS A 67 -3.89 3.32 -21.61
C LYS A 67 -3.10 4.36 -20.82
N ILE A 68 -1.80 4.44 -21.07
CA ILE A 68 -0.84 5.32 -20.40
C ILE A 68 -0.27 6.26 -21.47
N ASP A 69 -0.31 7.57 -21.25
CA ASP A 69 0.12 8.58 -22.26
C ASP A 69 -0.53 8.34 -23.64
N GLY A 70 -1.82 8.00 -23.66
CA GLY A 70 -2.58 7.76 -24.88
C GLY A 70 -2.30 6.43 -25.59
N LYS A 71 -1.42 5.56 -25.06
CA LYS A 71 -1.04 4.28 -25.65
C LYS A 71 -1.48 3.11 -24.77
N GLU A 72 -2.10 2.11 -25.37
CA GLU A 72 -2.40 0.85 -24.70
C GLU A 72 -1.11 0.08 -24.40
N GLN A 73 -0.93 -0.28 -23.14
CA GLN A 73 0.21 -1.04 -22.66
C GLN A 73 -0.25 -2.19 -21.74
N LYS A 74 0.30 -3.37 -21.98
CA LYS A 74 0.14 -4.47 -21.02
C LYS A 74 1.06 -4.22 -19.85
N VAL A 75 0.49 -4.14 -18.63
CA VAL A 75 1.20 -3.80 -17.40
C VAL A 75 1.32 -5.04 -16.53
N ARG A 76 2.53 -5.35 -16.06
CA ARG A 76 2.82 -6.34 -15.02
C ARG A 76 3.11 -5.57 -13.72
N PHE A 77 2.38 -5.90 -12.67
CA PHE A 77 2.53 -5.24 -11.39
C PHE A 77 3.86 -5.60 -10.73
N LEU A 78 4.59 -4.59 -10.29
CA LEU A 78 5.87 -4.77 -9.59
C LEU A 78 5.67 -5.35 -8.19
N LEU A 79 6.69 -6.08 -7.74
CA LEU A 79 6.87 -6.60 -6.38
C LEU A 79 5.82 -7.61 -5.92
N ILE A 80 4.86 -8.00 -6.72
CA ILE A 80 3.86 -9.00 -6.34
C ILE A 80 3.74 -10.16 -7.32
N ASP A 81 3.18 -11.25 -6.82
CA ASP A 81 2.83 -12.45 -7.57
C ASP A 81 1.48 -12.97 -7.08
N THR A 82 0.55 -13.20 -7.99
CA THR A 82 -0.77 -13.79 -7.70
C THR A 82 -0.83 -15.23 -8.19
N PRO A 83 -1.71 -16.07 -7.59
CA PRO A 83 -1.91 -17.42 -8.12
C PRO A 83 -2.40 -17.37 -9.58
N GLU A 84 -1.92 -18.31 -10.39
CA GLU A 84 -2.08 -18.34 -11.85
C GLU A 84 -3.48 -18.75 -12.29
N THR A 85 -4.05 -18.04 -13.27
CA THR A 85 -5.35 -18.37 -13.87
C THR A 85 -5.31 -18.63 -15.38
N VAL A 86 -4.39 -17.98 -16.10
CA VAL A 86 -4.41 -17.94 -17.58
C VAL A 86 -3.22 -18.62 -18.25
N LYS A 87 -2.26 -19.15 -17.48
CA LYS A 87 -1.08 -19.79 -18.05
C LYS A 87 -1.44 -21.09 -18.77
N PRO A 88 -1.12 -21.24 -20.06
CA PRO A 88 -1.40 -22.45 -20.81
C PRO A 88 -0.88 -23.71 -20.10
N LYS A 89 -1.69 -24.78 -20.10
CA LYS A 89 -1.37 -26.08 -19.49
C LYS A 89 -1.18 -26.04 -17.94
N THR A 90 -1.55 -24.95 -17.28
CA THR A 90 -1.55 -24.85 -15.83
C THR A 90 -3.00 -24.86 -15.35
N LYS A 91 -3.31 -25.68 -14.35
CA LYS A 91 -4.62 -25.62 -13.69
C LYS A 91 -4.74 -24.28 -12.97
N VAL A 92 -5.96 -23.75 -12.90
CA VAL A 92 -6.25 -22.60 -12.05
C VAL A 92 -5.81 -22.92 -10.62
N GLN A 93 -4.99 -22.04 -10.06
CA GLN A 93 -4.48 -22.20 -8.70
C GLN A 93 -5.49 -21.68 -7.67
N PRO A 94 -5.50 -22.23 -6.44
CA PRO A 94 -6.30 -21.69 -5.34
C PRO A 94 -6.11 -20.17 -5.20
N PHE A 95 -7.20 -19.45 -4.97
CA PHE A 95 -7.26 -17.97 -4.91
C PHE A 95 -6.89 -17.23 -6.21
N GLY A 96 -6.58 -17.91 -7.30
CA GLY A 96 -6.27 -17.24 -8.57
C GLY A 96 -7.48 -16.49 -9.14
N LEU A 97 -8.65 -17.12 -9.15
CA LEU A 97 -9.88 -16.47 -9.64
C LEU A 97 -10.29 -15.29 -8.76
N GLU A 98 -10.11 -15.40 -7.45
CA GLU A 98 -10.39 -14.35 -6.47
C GLU A 98 -9.47 -13.15 -6.69
N ALA A 99 -8.16 -13.37 -6.81
CA ALA A 99 -7.18 -12.34 -7.12
C ALA A 99 -7.49 -11.63 -8.45
N SER A 100 -7.75 -12.43 -9.48
CA SER A 100 -8.12 -11.95 -10.82
C SER A 100 -9.39 -11.12 -10.79
N LYS A 101 -10.45 -11.59 -10.13
CA LYS A 101 -11.71 -10.87 -9.97
C LYS A 101 -11.53 -9.56 -9.20
N ARG A 102 -10.75 -9.60 -8.11
CA ARG A 102 -10.50 -8.42 -7.28
C ARG A 102 -9.77 -7.33 -8.03
N THR A 103 -8.72 -7.69 -8.77
CA THR A 103 -8.01 -6.74 -9.66
C THR A 103 -8.94 -6.11 -10.69
N LYS A 104 -9.79 -6.92 -11.35
CA LYS A 104 -10.77 -6.41 -12.30
C LYS A 104 -11.76 -5.45 -11.64
N GLU A 105 -12.29 -5.80 -10.48
CA GLU A 105 -13.23 -4.98 -9.71
C GLU A 105 -12.61 -3.64 -9.38
N LEU A 106 -11.45 -3.61 -8.72
CA LEU A 106 -10.75 -2.39 -8.35
C LEU A 106 -10.53 -1.46 -9.53
N LEU A 107 -10.05 -1.98 -10.67
CA LEU A 107 -9.78 -1.17 -11.85
C LEU A 107 -11.04 -0.71 -12.58
N SER A 108 -12.10 -1.52 -12.60
CA SER A 108 -13.34 -1.18 -13.34
C SER A 108 -14.27 -0.22 -12.58
N THR A 109 -14.12 -0.10 -11.27
CA THR A 109 -14.94 0.80 -10.42
C THR A 109 -14.20 2.05 -9.98
N ALA A 110 -12.91 2.17 -10.32
CA ALA A 110 -12.07 3.31 -9.99
C ALA A 110 -12.62 4.62 -10.57
N SER A 111 -12.60 5.67 -9.76
CA SER A 111 -12.82 7.04 -10.23
C SER A 111 -11.57 7.64 -10.86
N GLU A 112 -10.41 7.24 -10.38
CA GLU A 112 -9.10 7.64 -10.87
C GLU A 112 -8.13 6.45 -10.86
N ILE A 113 -7.37 6.30 -11.94
CA ILE A 113 -6.25 5.36 -12.00
C ILE A 113 -4.99 6.14 -12.37
N THR A 114 -3.93 5.94 -11.61
CA THR A 114 -2.60 6.44 -11.96
C THR A 114 -1.57 5.32 -11.97
N PHE A 115 -0.57 5.48 -12.83
CA PHE A 115 0.52 4.53 -13.02
C PHE A 115 1.85 5.17 -12.69
N GLU A 116 2.74 4.41 -12.04
CA GLU A 116 4.07 4.90 -11.66
C GLU A 116 5.13 3.87 -12.03
N TYR A 117 6.17 4.32 -12.76
CA TYR A 117 7.39 3.53 -12.95
C TYR A 117 8.28 3.58 -11.71
N ASP A 118 9.04 2.52 -11.46
CA ASP A 118 10.14 2.56 -10.50
C ASP A 118 11.47 2.93 -11.19
N LYS A 119 12.56 3.00 -10.41
CA LYS A 119 13.91 3.33 -10.87
C LYS A 119 14.54 2.27 -11.79
N GLY A 120 14.03 1.04 -11.77
CA GLY A 120 14.56 -0.07 -12.56
C GLY A 120 14.10 -0.09 -14.02
N ASP A 121 14.10 -1.29 -14.60
CA ASP A 121 13.65 -1.52 -15.96
C ASP A 121 12.17 -1.12 -16.10
N LYS A 122 11.85 -0.36 -17.14
CA LYS A 122 10.47 0.07 -17.42
C LYS A 122 9.63 -1.00 -18.10
N THR A 123 10.28 -2.01 -18.71
CA THR A 123 9.60 -3.11 -19.38
C THR A 123 10.30 -4.42 -19.10
N ASP A 124 9.57 -5.51 -19.13
CA ASP A 124 10.14 -6.85 -19.06
C ASP A 124 10.53 -7.38 -20.46
N ARG A 125 11.11 -8.60 -20.49
CA ARG A 125 11.52 -9.28 -21.72
C ARG A 125 10.36 -9.59 -22.69
N TYR A 126 9.11 -9.47 -22.23
CA TYR A 126 7.90 -9.69 -23.03
C TYR A 126 7.28 -8.37 -23.50
N GLY A 127 7.92 -7.23 -23.22
CA GLY A 127 7.43 -5.90 -23.57
C GLY A 127 6.30 -5.39 -22.70
N ARG A 128 6.04 -6.01 -21.51
CA ARG A 128 5.05 -5.51 -20.57
C ARG A 128 5.66 -4.35 -19.79
N ALA A 129 4.92 -3.25 -19.63
CA ALA A 129 5.31 -2.17 -18.72
C ALA A 129 5.37 -2.68 -17.28
N LEU A 130 6.39 -2.27 -16.54
CA LEU A 130 6.61 -2.62 -15.14
C LEU A 130 6.34 -1.41 -14.26
N GLY A 131 5.39 -1.50 -13.35
CA GLY A 131 5.08 -0.35 -12.49
C GLY A 131 4.09 -0.65 -11.39
N TYR A 132 3.78 0.43 -10.67
CA TYR A 132 2.81 0.48 -9.60
C TYR A 132 1.52 1.10 -10.11
N ILE A 133 0.39 0.61 -9.63
CA ILE A 133 -0.93 1.12 -10.00
C ILE A 133 -1.59 1.66 -8.75
N PHE A 134 -2.15 2.86 -8.85
CA PHE A 134 -2.95 3.46 -7.81
C PHE A 134 -4.39 3.60 -8.30
N VAL A 135 -5.28 3.16 -7.45
CA VAL A 135 -6.73 3.24 -7.64
C VAL A 135 -7.29 4.17 -6.57
N ASP A 136 -7.85 5.30 -6.97
CA ASP A 136 -8.36 6.32 -6.05
C ASP A 136 -7.32 6.70 -4.97
N GLY A 137 -6.05 6.85 -5.38
CA GLY A 137 -4.92 7.18 -4.52
C GLY A 137 -4.32 6.01 -3.72
N THR A 138 -4.93 4.83 -3.71
CA THR A 138 -4.47 3.65 -2.97
C THR A 138 -3.64 2.72 -3.85
N LEU A 139 -2.49 2.25 -3.37
CA LEU A 139 -1.63 1.28 -4.06
C LEU A 139 -2.35 -0.06 -4.23
N LEU A 140 -2.71 -0.41 -5.47
CA LEU A 140 -3.45 -1.64 -5.80
C LEU A 140 -2.70 -2.90 -5.33
N GLN A 141 -1.38 -2.95 -5.51
CA GLN A 141 -0.55 -4.06 -5.05
C GLN A 141 -0.69 -4.28 -3.53
N LYS A 142 -0.71 -3.20 -2.74
CA LYS A 142 -0.90 -3.29 -1.29
C LYS A 142 -2.27 -3.86 -0.95
N THR A 143 -3.31 -3.44 -1.63
CA THR A 143 -4.67 -3.97 -1.43
C THR A 143 -4.69 -5.48 -1.65
N LEU A 144 -4.13 -5.98 -2.77
CA LEU A 144 -4.08 -7.41 -3.05
C LEU A 144 -3.27 -8.19 -2.02
N VAL A 145 -2.13 -7.65 -1.58
CA VAL A 145 -1.28 -8.29 -0.56
C VAL A 145 -1.97 -8.32 0.79
N SER A 146 -2.58 -7.22 1.23
CA SER A 146 -3.27 -7.15 2.53
C SER A 146 -4.51 -8.05 2.60
N GLU A 147 -5.19 -8.26 1.48
CA GLU A 147 -6.31 -9.20 1.36
C GLU A 147 -5.87 -10.68 1.25
N GLY A 148 -4.55 -10.95 1.24
CA GLY A 148 -4.01 -12.31 1.07
C GLY A 148 -4.25 -12.88 -0.34
N LEU A 149 -4.37 -12.03 -1.36
CA LEU A 149 -4.58 -12.42 -2.76
C LEU A 149 -3.30 -12.40 -3.59
N ALA A 150 -2.24 -11.83 -3.04
CA ALA A 150 -0.91 -11.78 -3.64
C ALA A 150 0.17 -11.99 -2.58
N ARG A 151 1.33 -12.48 -3.00
CA ARG A 151 2.55 -12.50 -2.20
C ARG A 151 3.55 -11.46 -2.69
N VAL A 152 4.45 -10.98 -1.84
CA VAL A 152 5.61 -10.20 -2.28
C VAL A 152 6.56 -11.12 -3.04
N ALA A 153 6.99 -10.67 -4.22
CA ALA A 153 7.81 -11.47 -5.13
C ALA A 153 8.62 -10.60 -6.10
N TYR A 154 9.59 -11.23 -6.79
CA TYR A 154 10.40 -10.60 -7.83
C TYR A 154 11.14 -9.34 -7.35
N VAL A 155 11.55 -9.33 -6.09
CA VAL A 155 12.31 -8.23 -5.49
C VAL A 155 13.70 -8.17 -6.12
N LYS A 156 14.02 -7.04 -6.75
CA LYS A 156 15.31 -6.78 -7.40
C LYS A 156 15.62 -5.29 -7.33
N GLU A 157 16.78 -4.95 -6.77
CA GLU A 157 17.26 -3.57 -6.81
C GLU A 157 17.46 -3.06 -8.25
N PRO A 158 17.18 -1.78 -8.55
CA PRO A 158 16.69 -0.74 -7.64
C PRO A 158 15.15 -0.62 -7.58
N THR A 159 14.41 -1.65 -7.98
CA THR A 159 12.94 -1.68 -8.09
C THR A 159 12.32 -2.07 -6.74
N THR A 160 12.38 -1.18 -5.75
CA THR A 160 12.00 -1.49 -4.36
C THR A 160 11.25 -0.36 -3.65
N LYS A 161 10.74 0.63 -4.40
CA LYS A 161 10.13 1.83 -3.81
C LYS A 161 9.06 1.55 -2.74
N TYR A 162 8.18 0.58 -2.97
CA TYR A 162 7.09 0.23 -2.05
C TYR A 162 7.31 -1.12 -1.33
N LEU A 163 8.54 -1.67 -1.35
CA LEU A 163 8.81 -3.00 -0.81
C LEU A 163 8.46 -3.10 0.69
N ALA A 164 8.95 -2.17 1.51
CA ALA A 164 8.72 -2.20 2.95
C ALA A 164 7.23 -2.17 3.32
N GLU A 165 6.45 -1.37 2.60
CA GLU A 165 4.99 -1.27 2.78
C GLU A 165 4.28 -2.57 2.40
N LEU A 166 4.70 -3.21 1.31
CA LEU A 166 4.14 -4.50 0.86
C LEU A 166 4.52 -5.65 1.79
N GLU A 167 5.76 -5.67 2.29
CA GLU A 167 6.21 -6.67 3.27
C GLU A 167 5.43 -6.57 4.58
N GLN A 168 5.19 -5.34 5.07
CA GLN A 168 4.36 -5.12 6.26
C GLN A 168 2.92 -5.63 6.06
N ALA A 169 2.31 -5.31 4.92
CA ALA A 169 0.96 -5.80 4.58
C ALA A 169 0.92 -7.33 4.47
N GLN A 170 1.96 -7.93 3.90
CA GLN A 170 2.09 -9.38 3.80
C GLN A 170 2.18 -10.06 5.16
N GLU A 171 3.01 -9.53 6.07
CA GLU A 171 3.13 -10.11 7.42
C GLU A 171 1.80 -10.03 8.19
N GLN A 172 1.05 -8.95 8.03
CA GLN A 172 -0.29 -8.86 8.61
C GLN A 172 -1.23 -9.93 8.02
N ALA A 173 -1.29 -10.07 6.69
CA ALA A 173 -2.12 -11.07 6.02
C ALA A 173 -1.75 -12.51 6.43
N LYS A 174 -0.46 -12.81 6.64
CA LYS A 174 0.01 -14.09 7.19
C LYS A 174 -0.47 -14.35 8.60
N ASN A 175 -0.31 -13.36 9.49
CA ASN A 175 -0.71 -13.48 10.89
C ASN A 175 -2.21 -13.74 11.04
N GLU A 176 -3.01 -13.19 10.14
CA GLU A 176 -4.46 -13.36 10.08
C GLU A 176 -4.89 -14.57 9.22
N SER A 177 -3.93 -15.30 8.63
CA SER A 177 -4.17 -16.45 7.74
C SER A 177 -5.14 -16.15 6.60
N LEU A 178 -5.02 -14.96 5.98
CA LEU A 178 -5.91 -14.51 4.89
C LEU A 178 -5.56 -15.17 3.55
N GLY A 179 -6.56 -15.46 2.76
CA GLY A 179 -6.44 -15.90 1.36
C GLY A 179 -5.42 -17.01 1.15
N ILE A 180 -4.38 -16.77 0.36
CA ILE A 180 -3.30 -17.73 0.06
C ILE A 180 -2.57 -18.23 1.31
N TRP A 181 -2.60 -17.49 2.41
CA TRP A 181 -1.95 -17.85 3.67
C TRP A 181 -2.79 -18.80 4.53
N SER A 182 -4.07 -19.00 4.21
CA SER A 182 -4.96 -19.94 4.89
C SER A 182 -4.62 -21.41 4.56
N ILE A 183 -3.87 -21.67 3.49
CA ILE A 183 -3.49 -23.01 3.07
C ILE A 183 -2.04 -23.30 3.49
N PRO A 184 -1.80 -24.19 4.48
CA PRO A 184 -0.45 -24.50 4.95
C PRO A 184 0.45 -25.00 3.82
N GLY A 185 1.66 -24.41 3.69
CA GLY A 185 2.65 -24.81 2.69
C GLY A 185 2.31 -24.45 1.23
N TYR A 186 1.21 -23.73 0.99
CA TYR A 186 0.81 -23.33 -0.35
C TYR A 186 1.74 -22.27 -0.94
N VAL A 187 2.06 -21.23 -0.18
CA VAL A 187 2.99 -20.19 -0.60
C VAL A 187 4.42 -20.61 -0.29
N THR A 188 5.27 -20.62 -1.30
CA THR A 188 6.70 -20.99 -1.21
C THR A 188 7.58 -19.84 -1.69
N GLN A 189 8.90 -19.95 -1.48
CA GLN A 189 9.84 -18.95 -2.03
C GLN A 189 9.80 -18.89 -3.57
N ARG A 190 9.41 -19.98 -4.26
CA ARG A 190 9.39 -20.07 -5.72
C ARG A 190 8.03 -19.79 -6.34
N GLY A 191 7.00 -19.50 -5.56
CA GLY A 191 5.63 -19.30 -6.00
C GLY A 191 4.64 -20.13 -5.20
N PHE A 192 3.63 -20.64 -5.88
CA PHE A 192 2.55 -21.41 -5.28
C PHE A 192 2.77 -22.90 -5.52
N SER A 193 2.60 -23.72 -4.47
CA SER A 193 2.65 -25.19 -4.59
C SER A 193 1.44 -25.70 -5.41
N LYS A 194 1.62 -26.88 -6.03
CA LYS A 194 0.55 -27.54 -6.80
C LYS A 194 -0.43 -28.26 -5.87
#